data_1ebc8d6f2f25324168d689afd018a3a5
#
_entry.id   1ebc8d6f2f25324168d689afd018a3a5
#
_cell.length_a   1.000
_cell.length_b   1.000
_cell.length_c   1.000
_cell.angle_alpha   90.00
_cell.angle_beta   90.00
_cell.angle_gamma   90.00
#
_symmetry.space_group_name_H-M   'P 1'
#
loop_
_entity.id
_entity.type
_entity.pdbx_description
1 polymer ?
#
loop_
_entity_poly.entity_id
_entity_poly.type
_entity_poly.pdbx_seq_one_letter_code
_entity_poly.pdbx_strand_id
1 'polypeptide(L)'
;MNENGAKNFEFDNLVDLFGGYNSANDKTKLDPALLVDGSLNVYKKINGNIGNRPGLKRRGEANSALSSVSSEFVWQTSWNETYPMWVADSKLQVEVDEVWYTLASSLTETRYVFDKWWDNTLKKDKAVFVNSNDYIQSWAGGVATISSTTANTITKIGTATWIESHFEGTTGNVVINGTTYAYTGGTGTTTLTGVSPNPTGEANGSLVLSPVITSSSKPAVGFSSDFCKVVNNRLFIGSYTSRLVYISSSTDYTNFTIPSDIIPGSPNLLTLDGTGKGITVRKGRAYVSFGTDGWVSVTFPTYTNASGVLLEQITPDLLPVTQLGAAYAHEFIDNAGDNIVYLSQDQQVRYLGDTTNAFSTTFPSLSQAIFTELSEETFTGGNLRNIGDFTYLTAPNSGKTYLYQVRQDMNENNQVVVERLWHAPFVWNASRIDVIEGQVVVFSNANPQVYYGWNTNQYFDDSPDDEELPYESIAAFAFRTVKNRAKLQQFDKVFTEGYITAGTDLNLTINYNYNGVTGMITVPVNSTAVPAYTFAPNYASLGDSSLGELSLGDVFEVDENSKFKNIKSLSETNCFEYQTIYSSSTTNDQWEILATGTNAEIVNQDPTFIISKQT
;
A
#
# COMPACT_ATOMS: atom_id res chain seq x y z
N MET A 1 42.30 -38.82 38.16
CA MET A 1 41.70 -39.15 36.86
C MET A 1 40.76 -38.03 36.50
N ASN A 2 41.19 -37.18 35.59
CA ASN A 2 40.36 -36.10 35.11
C ASN A 2 39.40 -36.65 34.08
N GLU A 3 38.16 -36.85 34.45
CA GLU A 3 37.10 -36.97 33.46
C GLU A 3 36.84 -35.57 32.87
N ASN A 4 37.45 -35.30 31.74
CA ASN A 4 37.01 -34.24 30.87
C ASN A 4 35.60 -34.59 30.39
N GLY A 5 34.58 -34.20 31.15
CA GLY A 5 33.20 -34.26 30.70
C GLY A 5 33.10 -33.44 29.42
N ALA A 6 32.88 -34.11 28.32
CA ALA A 6 32.56 -33.41 27.05
C ALA A 6 31.37 -32.49 27.30
N LYS A 7 31.58 -31.20 27.17
CA LYS A 7 30.48 -30.23 27.25
C LYS A 7 29.47 -30.57 26.15
N ASN A 8 28.29 -31.00 26.53
CA ASN A 8 27.20 -31.28 25.60
C ASN A 8 26.50 -30.01 25.25
N PHE A 9 27.04 -29.28 24.26
CA PHE A 9 26.36 -28.17 23.66
C PHE A 9 25.22 -28.69 22.78
N GLU A 10 23.99 -28.25 23.03
CA GLU A 10 22.87 -28.47 22.14
C GLU A 10 22.73 -27.28 21.20
N PHE A 11 22.54 -27.58 19.91
CA PHE A 11 22.24 -26.59 18.92
C PHE A 11 20.73 -26.31 18.89
N ASP A 12 20.36 -25.07 19.06
CA ASP A 12 19.03 -24.57 18.76
C ASP A 12 19.05 -24.12 17.31
N ASN A 13 18.61 -24.96 16.40
CA ASN A 13 18.47 -24.62 15.01
C ASN A 13 17.07 -24.07 14.79
N LEU A 14 16.95 -22.77 14.57
CA LEU A 14 15.77 -22.17 13.94
C LEU A 14 15.85 -22.45 12.45
N VAL A 15 15.61 -23.68 12.06
CA VAL A 15 15.56 -24.06 10.66
C VAL A 15 14.13 -23.84 10.18
N ASP A 16 13.97 -23.02 9.14
CA ASP A 16 12.90 -23.02 8.13
C ASP A 16 11.59 -22.28 8.37
N LEU A 17 11.22 -21.83 9.55
CA LEU A 17 9.89 -21.25 9.75
C LEU A 17 9.95 -19.91 10.47
N PHE A 18 10.43 -18.88 9.78
CA PHE A 18 10.26 -17.54 10.28
C PHE A 18 8.76 -17.17 10.28
N GLY A 19 8.30 -16.65 11.42
CA GLY A 19 6.96 -16.11 11.58
C GLY A 19 6.84 -14.71 11.03
N GLY A 20 5.68 -14.10 11.21
CA GLY A 20 5.44 -12.70 10.89
C GLY A 20 6.01 -11.75 11.94
N TYR A 21 5.57 -10.51 11.88
CA TYR A 21 5.92 -9.45 12.81
C TYR A 21 4.90 -9.33 13.95
N ASN A 22 5.38 -9.14 15.16
CA ASN A 22 4.55 -8.96 16.35
C ASN A 22 5.16 -7.88 17.26
N SER A 23 4.47 -6.76 17.43
CA SER A 23 4.93 -5.63 18.24
C SER A 23 4.53 -5.72 19.72
N ALA A 24 4.13 -6.90 20.25
CA ALA A 24 3.77 -7.04 21.64
C ALA A 24 4.93 -6.68 22.59
N ASN A 25 4.61 -6.01 23.67
CA ASN A 25 5.59 -5.43 24.60
C ASN A 25 6.49 -6.48 25.26
N ASP A 26 5.98 -7.70 25.50
CA ASP A 26 6.76 -8.76 26.14
C ASP A 26 7.37 -9.72 25.11
N LYS A 27 8.50 -9.29 24.53
CA LYS A 27 9.25 -10.03 23.52
C LYS A 27 9.74 -11.40 24.00
N THR A 28 9.74 -11.64 25.29
CA THR A 28 10.21 -12.92 25.89
C THR A 28 9.15 -14.00 25.87
N LYS A 29 7.88 -13.63 25.69
CA LYS A 29 6.74 -14.57 25.60
C LYS A 29 6.33 -14.92 24.19
N LEU A 30 6.95 -14.29 23.19
CA LEU A 30 6.67 -14.53 21.78
C LEU A 30 7.42 -15.77 21.28
N ASP A 31 6.92 -16.32 20.17
CA ASP A 31 7.63 -17.37 19.45
C ASP A 31 9.00 -16.83 18.98
N PRO A 32 10.10 -17.53 19.25
CA PRO A 32 11.44 -17.13 18.82
C PRO A 32 11.60 -16.89 17.31
N ALA A 33 10.75 -17.46 16.49
CA ALA A 33 10.75 -17.29 15.04
C ALA A 33 10.09 -15.96 14.58
N LEU A 34 9.42 -15.23 15.48
CA LEU A 34 8.76 -13.98 15.15
C LEU A 34 9.74 -12.80 15.11
N LEU A 35 9.53 -11.91 14.14
CA LEU A 35 10.08 -10.56 14.17
C LEU A 35 9.34 -9.74 15.23
N VAL A 36 10.07 -8.90 15.96
CA VAL A 36 9.50 -8.09 17.03
C VAL A 36 9.76 -6.59 16.81
N ASP A 37 9.15 -5.77 17.68
CA ASP A 37 9.39 -4.34 17.73
C ASP A 37 10.88 -3.99 17.69
N GLY A 38 11.24 -3.01 16.86
CA GLY A 38 12.59 -2.69 16.44
C GLY A 38 12.98 -3.30 15.08
N SER A 39 12.16 -4.20 14.49
CA SER A 39 12.35 -4.64 13.11
C SER A 39 11.83 -3.58 12.13
N LEU A 40 12.56 -3.40 11.02
CA LEU A 40 12.29 -2.36 10.04
C LEU A 40 12.76 -2.77 8.65
N ASN A 41 11.98 -2.46 7.61
CA ASN A 41 12.35 -2.69 6.21
C ASN A 41 12.73 -4.14 5.88
N VAL A 42 12.13 -5.10 6.55
CA VAL A 42 12.34 -6.53 6.32
C VAL A 42 11.01 -7.28 6.19
N TYR A 43 11.01 -8.33 5.41
CA TYR A 43 9.81 -9.12 5.18
C TYR A 43 10.13 -10.62 5.03
N LYS A 44 9.11 -11.45 5.24
CA LYS A 44 9.18 -12.87 4.96
C LYS A 44 8.99 -13.11 3.47
N LYS A 45 10.01 -13.64 2.82
CA LYS A 45 10.00 -13.99 1.39
C LYS A 45 9.15 -15.25 1.13
N ILE A 46 8.86 -15.50 -0.15
CA ILE A 46 8.06 -16.67 -0.57
C ILE A 46 8.67 -17.99 -0.12
N ASN A 47 9.98 -18.09 -0.10
CA ASN A 47 10.73 -19.28 0.36
C ASN A 47 10.77 -19.46 1.88
N GLY A 48 10.10 -18.59 2.64
CA GLY A 48 10.06 -18.65 4.11
C GLY A 48 11.17 -17.86 4.81
N ASN A 49 12.18 -17.41 4.08
CA ASN A 49 13.32 -16.67 4.63
C ASN A 49 12.95 -15.23 5.00
N ILE A 50 13.75 -14.60 5.86
CA ILE A 50 13.65 -13.17 6.16
C ILE A 50 14.73 -12.42 5.39
N GLY A 51 14.35 -11.37 4.71
CA GLY A 51 15.29 -10.50 4.02
C GLY A 51 14.85 -9.04 4.01
N ASN A 52 15.76 -8.16 3.64
CA ASN A 52 15.43 -6.76 3.48
C ASN A 52 14.51 -6.53 2.27
N ARG A 53 13.74 -5.45 2.33
CA ARG A 53 12.82 -5.07 1.25
C ARG A 53 13.57 -4.65 -0.01
N PRO A 54 12.97 -4.81 -1.19
CA PRO A 54 13.45 -4.12 -2.39
C PRO A 54 13.33 -2.60 -2.26
N GLY A 55 14.11 -1.88 -3.04
CA GLY A 55 14.11 -0.42 -3.05
C GLY A 55 12.90 0.20 -3.76
N LEU A 56 12.81 1.51 -3.64
CA LEU A 56 11.87 2.36 -4.35
C LEU A 56 12.57 2.97 -5.56
N LYS A 57 12.06 2.69 -6.76
CA LYS A 57 12.56 3.28 -7.99
C LYS A 57 11.73 4.49 -8.37
N ARG A 58 12.36 5.62 -8.63
CA ARG A 58 11.67 6.82 -9.11
C ARG A 58 10.90 6.56 -10.42
N ARG A 59 9.67 7.06 -10.50
CA ARG A 59 8.84 7.07 -11.70
C ARG A 59 8.76 8.48 -12.25
N GLY A 60 9.28 8.67 -13.46
CA GLY A 60 9.26 9.97 -14.13
C GLY A 60 10.11 11.05 -13.45
N GLU A 61 9.93 12.28 -13.87
CA GLU A 61 10.66 13.42 -13.33
C GLU A 61 10.01 13.96 -12.04
N ALA A 62 10.80 14.44 -11.09
CA ALA A 62 10.29 15.09 -9.91
C ALA A 62 9.59 16.41 -10.27
N ASN A 63 8.44 16.67 -9.66
CA ASN A 63 7.76 17.95 -9.81
C ASN A 63 8.25 18.95 -8.75
N SER A 64 9.49 19.42 -8.89
CA SER A 64 10.15 20.34 -7.95
C SER A 64 9.44 21.71 -7.80
N ALA A 65 8.46 22.01 -8.65
CA ALA A 65 7.65 23.22 -8.55
C ALA A 65 6.53 23.15 -7.48
N LEU A 66 6.37 21.99 -6.84
CA LEU A 66 5.34 21.74 -5.81
C LEU A 66 5.98 21.43 -4.48
N SER A 67 5.30 21.76 -3.39
CA SER A 67 5.80 21.57 -2.02
C SER A 67 5.13 20.39 -1.30
N SER A 68 3.88 20.07 -1.61
CA SER A 68 3.14 19.01 -0.92
C SER A 68 2.02 18.44 -1.80
N VAL A 69 1.79 17.15 -1.65
CA VAL A 69 0.65 16.44 -2.23
C VAL A 69 -0.38 16.18 -1.13
N SER A 70 -1.64 16.42 -1.42
CA SER A 70 -2.73 16.32 -0.44
C SER A 70 -3.78 15.27 -0.79
N SER A 71 -3.88 14.90 -2.05
CA SER A 71 -4.82 13.88 -2.54
C SER A 71 -4.27 13.24 -3.79
N GLU A 72 -4.39 11.93 -3.87
CA GLU A 72 -3.90 11.14 -5.00
C GLU A 72 -4.98 10.20 -5.49
N PHE A 73 -4.95 9.90 -6.78
CA PHE A 73 -5.86 8.98 -7.43
C PHE A 73 -5.22 8.36 -8.66
N VAL A 74 -5.37 7.06 -8.83
CA VAL A 74 -4.99 6.37 -10.06
C VAL A 74 -6.28 6.02 -10.81
N TRP A 75 -6.52 6.70 -11.92
CA TRP A 75 -7.68 6.45 -12.76
C TRP A 75 -7.33 5.49 -13.89
N GLN A 76 -7.81 4.28 -13.76
CA GLN A 76 -7.80 3.31 -14.87
C GLN A 76 -9.09 3.47 -15.67
N THR A 77 -8.95 3.87 -16.92
CA THR A 77 -10.07 4.15 -17.82
C THR A 77 -10.66 2.88 -18.43
N SER A 78 -11.87 2.99 -18.96
CA SER A 78 -12.52 1.88 -19.70
C SER A 78 -11.88 1.58 -21.06
N TRP A 79 -11.03 2.48 -21.56
CA TRP A 79 -10.26 2.29 -22.80
C TRP A 79 -8.80 1.90 -22.55
N ASN A 80 -8.51 1.41 -21.35
CA ASN A 80 -7.24 0.82 -20.93
C ASN A 80 -6.05 1.78 -20.83
N GLU A 81 -6.30 3.07 -20.63
CA GLU A 81 -5.28 4.02 -20.24
C GLU A 81 -5.31 4.24 -18.73
N THR A 82 -4.18 4.60 -18.16
CA THR A 82 -4.05 4.86 -16.72
C THR A 82 -3.51 6.26 -16.51
N TYR A 83 -4.27 7.06 -15.75
CA TYR A 83 -3.93 8.44 -15.42
C TYR A 83 -3.72 8.58 -13.91
N PRO A 84 -2.47 8.62 -13.44
CA PRO A 84 -2.18 9.11 -12.10
C PRO A 84 -2.56 10.58 -11.99
N MET A 85 -3.24 10.93 -10.92
CA MET A 85 -3.69 12.29 -10.65
C MET A 85 -3.37 12.65 -9.21
N TRP A 86 -3.01 13.88 -8.94
CA TRP A 86 -2.90 14.41 -7.60
C TRP A 86 -3.39 15.85 -7.47
N VAL A 87 -3.70 16.23 -6.24
CA VAL A 87 -3.88 17.63 -5.88
C VAL A 87 -2.69 18.05 -5.03
N ALA A 88 -1.98 19.07 -5.49
CA ALA A 88 -0.81 19.61 -4.83
C ALA A 88 -0.76 21.13 -4.97
N ASP A 89 -0.49 21.86 -3.89
CA ASP A 89 -0.40 23.32 -3.85
C ASP A 89 -1.59 24.03 -4.57
N SER A 90 -2.83 23.58 -4.28
CA SER A 90 -4.06 24.07 -4.91
C SER A 90 -4.12 23.89 -6.42
N LYS A 91 -3.41 22.91 -6.97
CA LYS A 91 -3.45 22.51 -8.38
C LYS A 91 -3.86 21.05 -8.51
N LEU A 92 -4.75 20.77 -9.45
CA LEU A 92 -5.00 19.42 -9.91
C LEU A 92 -4.07 19.12 -11.08
N GLN A 93 -3.32 18.06 -10.99
CA GLN A 93 -2.40 17.61 -12.03
C GLN A 93 -2.69 16.17 -12.44
N VAL A 94 -2.33 15.84 -13.65
CA VAL A 94 -2.38 14.50 -14.23
C VAL A 94 -1.02 14.15 -14.81
N GLU A 95 -0.63 12.90 -14.66
CA GLU A 95 0.55 12.36 -15.31
C GLU A 95 0.16 11.76 -16.68
N VAL A 96 0.90 12.13 -17.69
CA VAL A 96 0.81 11.55 -19.05
C VAL A 96 2.24 11.25 -19.49
N ASP A 97 2.53 10.00 -19.84
CA ASP A 97 3.86 9.55 -20.25
C ASP A 97 4.96 9.94 -19.23
N GLU A 98 4.69 9.71 -17.94
CA GLU A 98 5.60 10.02 -16.82
C GLU A 98 5.91 11.52 -16.62
N VAL A 99 5.15 12.42 -17.26
CA VAL A 99 5.25 13.88 -17.12
C VAL A 99 3.98 14.45 -16.50
N TRP A 100 4.13 15.35 -15.53
CA TRP A 100 3.00 15.95 -14.82
C TRP A 100 2.49 17.23 -15.50
N TYR A 101 1.20 17.30 -15.75
CA TYR A 101 0.52 18.44 -16.38
C TYR A 101 -0.58 19.00 -15.48
N THR A 102 -0.68 20.31 -15.41
CA THR A 102 -1.73 20.99 -14.63
C THR A 102 -3.05 21.00 -15.41
N LEU A 103 -4.08 20.38 -14.85
CA LEU A 103 -5.45 20.38 -15.36
C LEU A 103 -6.26 21.58 -14.87
N ALA A 104 -6.09 21.93 -13.58
CA ALA A 104 -6.76 23.05 -12.94
C ALA A 104 -5.86 23.67 -11.88
N SER A 105 -6.04 24.97 -11.65
CA SER A 105 -5.31 25.76 -10.64
C SER A 105 -6.27 26.57 -9.77
N SER A 106 -5.76 27.10 -8.67
CA SER A 106 -6.56 27.92 -7.73
C SER A 106 -7.73 27.17 -7.11
N LEU A 107 -7.52 25.90 -6.79
CA LEU A 107 -8.47 25.10 -6.04
C LEU A 107 -8.61 25.66 -4.60
N THR A 108 -9.83 25.65 -4.07
CA THR A 108 -10.12 26.20 -2.73
C THR A 108 -9.76 25.26 -1.60
N GLU A 109 -9.64 23.97 -1.91
CA GLU A 109 -9.25 22.91 -0.97
C GLU A 109 -8.03 22.17 -1.48
N THR A 110 -7.28 21.63 -0.54
CA THR A 110 -6.11 20.80 -0.85
C THR A 110 -6.45 19.32 -0.90
N ARG A 111 -7.59 18.90 -0.33
CA ARG A 111 -8.00 17.49 -0.28
C ARG A 111 -9.23 17.24 -1.14
N TYR A 112 -9.10 16.30 -2.04
CA TYR A 112 -10.17 15.80 -2.89
C TYR A 112 -10.32 14.30 -2.75
N VAL A 113 -11.54 13.80 -2.93
CA VAL A 113 -11.85 12.38 -3.05
C VAL A 113 -12.33 12.12 -4.47
N PHE A 114 -11.78 11.09 -5.07
CA PHE A 114 -11.98 10.76 -6.48
C PHE A 114 -12.69 9.43 -6.63
N ASP A 115 -13.48 9.30 -7.70
CA ASP A 115 -13.96 8.02 -8.22
C ASP A 115 -14.22 8.13 -9.73
N LYS A 116 -14.60 7.02 -10.36
CA LYS A 116 -14.94 6.98 -11.79
C LYS A 116 -16.45 6.82 -11.99
N TRP A 117 -17.01 7.60 -12.92
CA TRP A 117 -18.41 7.54 -13.29
C TRP A 117 -18.56 7.24 -14.78
N TRP A 118 -19.47 6.31 -15.12
CA TRP A 118 -19.73 5.91 -16.49
C TRP A 118 -20.75 6.83 -17.15
N ASP A 119 -20.38 7.52 -18.23
CA ASP A 119 -21.27 8.32 -19.06
C ASP A 119 -22.00 7.45 -20.08
N ASN A 120 -23.29 7.19 -19.84
CA ASN A 120 -24.12 6.37 -20.71
C ASN A 120 -24.32 6.97 -22.12
N THR A 121 -24.19 8.27 -22.26
CA THR A 121 -24.36 8.99 -23.55
C THR A 121 -23.07 8.88 -24.36
N LEU A 122 -21.94 9.13 -23.74
CA LEU A 122 -20.64 9.13 -24.40
C LEU A 122 -19.98 7.74 -24.43
N LYS A 123 -20.55 6.76 -23.71
CA LYS A 123 -20.03 5.37 -23.58
C LYS A 123 -18.59 5.33 -23.13
N LYS A 124 -18.23 6.15 -22.16
CA LYS A 124 -16.89 6.25 -21.57
C LYS A 124 -16.94 6.66 -20.10
N ASP A 125 -15.85 6.42 -19.41
CA ASP A 125 -15.67 6.86 -18.03
C ASP A 125 -15.30 8.35 -17.97
N LYS A 126 -15.55 8.94 -16.81
CA LYS A 126 -14.99 10.22 -16.35
C LYS A 126 -14.44 10.04 -14.94
N ALA A 127 -13.33 10.69 -14.66
CA ALA A 127 -12.94 10.91 -13.28
C ALA A 127 -13.89 11.95 -12.68
N VAL A 128 -14.53 11.63 -11.56
CA VAL A 128 -15.35 12.57 -10.77
C VAL A 128 -14.71 12.77 -9.42
N PHE A 129 -14.73 13.99 -8.91
CA PHE A 129 -14.09 14.31 -7.64
C PHE A 129 -14.82 15.41 -6.90
N VAL A 130 -14.74 15.31 -5.59
CA VAL A 130 -15.42 16.19 -4.64
C VAL A 130 -14.47 16.62 -3.54
N ASN A 131 -14.78 17.74 -2.92
CA ASN A 131 -14.18 18.19 -1.68
C ASN A 131 -15.23 18.88 -0.79
N SER A 132 -14.83 19.33 0.40
CA SER A 132 -15.74 19.95 1.36
C SER A 132 -16.32 21.29 0.89
N ASN A 133 -15.61 22.05 0.08
CA ASN A 133 -15.95 23.43 -0.26
C ASN A 133 -16.42 23.64 -1.70
N ASP A 134 -15.80 22.95 -2.66
CA ASP A 134 -16.07 23.19 -4.08
C ASP A 134 -17.30 22.44 -4.59
N TYR A 135 -17.75 22.80 -5.77
CA TYR A 135 -18.72 22.02 -6.52
C TYR A 135 -18.11 20.71 -7.01
N ILE A 136 -18.96 19.75 -7.36
CA ILE A 136 -18.54 18.49 -7.97
C ILE A 136 -17.80 18.79 -9.27
N GLN A 137 -16.65 18.20 -9.44
CA GLN A 137 -15.80 18.36 -10.61
C GLN A 137 -15.64 17.03 -11.36
N SER A 138 -15.33 17.13 -12.64
CA SER A 138 -15.03 15.96 -13.46
C SER A 138 -14.00 16.25 -14.53
N TRP A 139 -13.30 15.21 -14.96
CA TRP A 139 -12.39 15.22 -16.09
C TRP A 139 -12.67 14.04 -17.02
N ALA A 140 -12.76 14.32 -18.33
CA ALA A 140 -13.14 13.32 -19.34
C ALA A 140 -11.96 12.50 -19.88
N GLY A 141 -10.74 12.79 -19.49
CA GLY A 141 -9.54 12.07 -19.97
C GLY A 141 -9.10 12.45 -21.38
N GLY A 142 -9.54 13.61 -21.89
CA GLY A 142 -9.11 14.05 -23.21
C GLY A 142 -7.65 14.45 -23.23
N VAL A 143 -6.84 13.69 -24.02
CA VAL A 143 -5.41 13.90 -24.22
C VAL A 143 -5.10 13.83 -25.71
N ALA A 144 -4.35 14.81 -26.23
CA ALA A 144 -3.90 14.84 -27.61
C ALA A 144 -2.58 15.62 -27.73
N THR A 145 -1.85 15.43 -28.83
CA THR A 145 -0.60 16.13 -29.10
C THR A 145 -0.77 17.04 -30.34
N ILE A 146 -0.25 18.25 -30.29
CA ILE A 146 -0.34 19.23 -31.36
C ILE A 146 0.52 18.78 -32.56
N SER A 147 -0.08 18.78 -33.75
CA SER A 147 0.64 18.67 -35.02
C SER A 147 0.96 20.06 -35.59
N SER A 148 0.00 21.00 -35.52
CA SER A 148 0.20 22.36 -35.99
C SER A 148 -0.85 23.31 -35.39
N THR A 149 -0.51 24.60 -35.34
CA THR A 149 -1.41 25.69 -34.92
C THR A 149 -1.45 26.78 -35.94
N THR A 150 -2.59 27.47 -36.04
CA THR A 150 -2.74 28.73 -36.76
C THR A 150 -3.36 29.78 -35.81
N ALA A 151 -3.64 30.99 -36.30
CA ALA A 151 -4.22 32.05 -35.47
C ALA A 151 -5.54 31.67 -34.76
N ASN A 152 -6.28 30.71 -35.31
CA ASN A 152 -7.59 30.29 -34.79
C ASN A 152 -7.87 28.78 -34.90
N THR A 153 -6.83 27.97 -35.12
CA THR A 153 -6.99 26.51 -35.20
C THR A 153 -5.90 25.77 -34.42
N ILE A 154 -6.25 24.60 -33.93
CA ILE A 154 -5.32 23.61 -33.37
C ILE A 154 -5.56 22.27 -34.08
N THR A 155 -4.55 21.76 -34.74
CA THR A 155 -4.59 20.43 -35.37
C THR A 155 -3.77 19.43 -34.54
N LYS A 156 -4.35 18.28 -34.22
CA LYS A 156 -3.68 17.24 -33.47
C LYS A 156 -3.00 16.20 -34.39
N ILE A 157 -2.05 15.48 -33.83
CA ILE A 157 -1.40 14.31 -34.46
C ILE A 157 -2.38 13.14 -34.53
N GLY A 158 -2.27 12.33 -35.59
CA GLY A 158 -3.07 11.14 -35.80
C GLY A 158 -4.37 11.39 -36.57
N THR A 159 -5.12 10.33 -36.83
CA THR A 159 -6.34 10.32 -37.63
C THR A 159 -7.62 10.34 -36.80
N ALA A 160 -7.56 9.99 -35.51
CA ALA A 160 -8.70 10.02 -34.63
C ALA A 160 -9.21 11.47 -34.46
N THR A 161 -10.50 11.67 -34.39
CA THR A 161 -11.12 12.98 -34.15
C THR A 161 -10.88 13.43 -32.69
N TRP A 162 -11.15 14.69 -32.38
CA TRP A 162 -11.07 15.18 -31.00
C TRP A 162 -12.08 14.48 -30.09
N ILE A 163 -13.30 14.16 -30.60
CA ILE A 163 -14.30 13.39 -29.83
C ILE A 163 -13.78 11.99 -29.50
N GLU A 164 -13.16 11.30 -30.47
CA GLU A 164 -12.54 9.98 -30.25
C GLU A 164 -11.36 10.05 -29.28
N SER A 165 -10.70 11.20 -29.17
CA SER A 165 -9.65 11.49 -28.18
C SER A 165 -10.22 12.06 -26.87
N HIS A 166 -11.49 11.81 -26.56
CA HIS A 166 -12.18 12.13 -25.30
C HIS A 166 -12.36 13.63 -25.01
N PHE A 167 -12.31 14.51 -26.03
CA PHE A 167 -12.72 15.90 -25.89
C PHE A 167 -14.23 16.01 -26.12
N GLU A 168 -14.92 16.70 -25.23
CA GLU A 168 -16.38 16.75 -25.20
C GLU A 168 -16.94 18.04 -25.86
N GLY A 169 -18.13 17.88 -26.43
CA GLY A 169 -18.90 18.99 -26.98
C GLY A 169 -18.44 19.46 -28.37
N THR A 170 -19.33 20.18 -29.08
CA THR A 170 -19.02 20.83 -30.35
C THR A 170 -18.29 22.16 -30.14
N THR A 171 -18.46 22.75 -28.96
CA THR A 171 -17.78 23.96 -28.49
C THR A 171 -17.25 23.68 -27.07
N GLY A 172 -16.17 24.31 -26.67
CA GLY A 172 -15.61 24.07 -25.34
C GLY A 172 -14.25 24.72 -25.15
N ASN A 173 -13.49 24.16 -24.26
CA ASN A 173 -12.13 24.60 -23.94
C ASN A 173 -11.14 23.44 -24.06
N VAL A 174 -9.88 23.79 -24.27
CA VAL A 174 -8.72 22.89 -24.13
C VAL A 174 -7.65 23.59 -23.31
N VAL A 175 -6.79 22.81 -22.65
CA VAL A 175 -5.66 23.34 -21.87
C VAL A 175 -4.35 22.91 -22.53
N ILE A 176 -3.45 23.86 -22.77
CA ILE A 176 -2.13 23.64 -23.32
C ILE A 176 -1.13 24.39 -22.44
N ASN A 177 -0.15 23.72 -21.88
CA ASN A 177 0.86 24.32 -21.01
C ASN A 177 0.25 25.20 -19.89
N GLY A 178 -0.90 24.81 -19.34
CA GLY A 178 -1.64 25.57 -18.31
C GLY A 178 -2.49 26.74 -18.84
N THR A 179 -2.44 27.03 -20.15
CA THR A 179 -3.28 28.08 -20.78
C THR A 179 -4.56 27.47 -21.32
N THR A 180 -5.69 28.11 -21.04
CA THR A 180 -7.01 27.69 -21.55
C THR A 180 -7.34 28.37 -22.89
N TYR A 181 -7.68 27.56 -23.88
CA TYR A 181 -8.12 27.98 -25.22
C TYR A 181 -9.57 27.55 -25.44
N ALA A 182 -10.45 28.51 -25.73
CA ALA A 182 -11.82 28.22 -26.16
C ALA A 182 -11.83 27.85 -27.65
N TYR A 183 -12.73 26.93 -28.04
CA TYR A 183 -12.98 26.60 -29.45
C TYR A 183 -14.49 26.62 -29.76
N THR A 184 -14.86 26.88 -31.02
CA THR A 184 -16.25 26.96 -31.44
C THR A 184 -16.67 25.87 -32.42
N GLY A 185 -15.77 24.92 -32.74
CA GLY A 185 -16.07 23.82 -33.65
C GLY A 185 -14.88 22.90 -33.90
N GLY A 186 -15.09 21.92 -34.76
CA GLY A 186 -14.02 21.04 -35.25
C GLY A 186 -13.81 19.73 -34.47
N THR A 187 -14.54 19.47 -33.41
CA THR A 187 -14.32 18.25 -32.57
C THR A 187 -14.58 16.94 -33.32
N GLY A 188 -15.45 16.92 -34.31
CA GLY A 188 -15.67 15.77 -35.21
C GLY A 188 -14.56 15.58 -36.26
N THR A 189 -13.48 16.34 -36.21
CA THR A 189 -12.32 16.28 -37.12
C THR A 189 -11.03 16.24 -36.32
N THR A 190 -9.87 16.28 -36.98
CA THR A 190 -8.55 16.38 -36.32
C THR A 190 -8.15 17.83 -36.02
N THR A 191 -8.99 18.84 -36.43
CA THR A 191 -8.68 20.26 -36.28
C THR A 191 -9.80 20.99 -35.54
N LEU A 192 -9.49 21.56 -34.36
CA LEU A 192 -10.37 22.53 -33.69
C LEU A 192 -10.35 23.86 -34.42
N THR A 193 -11.51 24.51 -34.50
CA THR A 193 -11.71 25.78 -35.20
C THR A 193 -12.29 26.85 -34.28
N GLY A 194 -12.06 28.11 -34.63
CA GLY A 194 -12.49 29.26 -33.83
C GLY A 194 -11.80 29.30 -32.47
N VAL A 195 -10.53 28.92 -32.43
CA VAL A 195 -9.73 28.87 -31.21
C VAL A 195 -9.33 30.27 -30.76
N SER A 196 -9.52 30.55 -29.48
CA SER A 196 -9.18 31.85 -28.84
C SER A 196 -8.74 31.60 -27.38
N PRO A 197 -7.68 32.28 -26.91
CA PRO A 197 -6.80 33.21 -27.61
C PRO A 197 -6.03 32.54 -28.76
N ASN A 198 -5.27 33.34 -29.52
CA ASN A 198 -4.46 32.84 -30.64
C ASN A 198 -3.42 31.79 -30.18
N PRO A 199 -3.47 30.53 -30.66
CA PRO A 199 -2.59 29.45 -30.21
C PRO A 199 -1.25 29.38 -30.96
N THR A 200 -0.89 30.31 -31.84
CA THR A 200 0.32 30.24 -32.69
C THR A 200 1.63 30.20 -31.89
N GLY A 201 1.62 30.54 -30.59
CA GLY A 201 2.75 30.44 -29.69
C GLY A 201 3.00 29.04 -29.16
N GLU A 202 2.05 28.10 -29.32
CA GLU A 202 2.17 26.74 -28.84
C GLU A 202 3.02 25.90 -29.81
N ALA A 203 3.97 25.17 -29.27
CA ALA A 203 4.88 24.37 -30.08
C ALA A 203 4.20 23.10 -30.62
N ASN A 204 4.63 22.64 -31.79
CA ASN A 204 4.30 21.30 -32.26
C ASN A 204 4.89 20.26 -31.29
N GLY A 205 4.12 19.22 -30.97
CA GLY A 205 4.46 18.26 -29.95
C GLY A 205 3.96 18.59 -28.55
N SER A 206 3.45 19.83 -28.29
CA SER A 206 2.82 20.16 -27.01
C SER A 206 1.57 19.32 -26.76
N LEU A 207 1.38 18.94 -25.50
CA LEU A 207 0.19 18.18 -25.06
C LEU A 207 -1.01 19.12 -24.93
N VAL A 208 -2.16 18.62 -25.38
CA VAL A 208 -3.47 19.28 -25.21
C VAL A 208 -4.32 18.41 -24.32
N LEU A 209 -4.88 18.99 -23.28
CA LEU A 209 -5.75 18.33 -22.32
C LEU A 209 -7.17 18.85 -22.39
N SER A 210 -8.17 17.98 -22.19
CA SER A 210 -9.53 18.45 -21.94
C SER A 210 -9.59 19.17 -20.58
N PRO A 211 -10.45 20.20 -20.42
CA PRO A 211 -10.53 20.92 -19.16
C PRO A 211 -11.26 20.10 -18.09
N VAL A 212 -11.04 20.47 -16.84
CA VAL A 212 -11.90 20.08 -15.74
C VAL A 212 -13.24 20.81 -15.87
N ILE A 213 -14.33 20.08 -15.77
CA ILE A 213 -15.68 20.62 -15.75
C ILE A 213 -16.16 20.70 -14.30
N THR A 214 -16.53 21.90 -13.86
CA THR A 214 -17.11 22.13 -12.54
C THR A 214 -18.63 22.21 -12.67
N SER A 215 -19.34 21.39 -11.88
CA SER A 215 -20.80 21.44 -11.79
C SER A 215 -21.29 22.78 -11.25
N SER A 216 -22.47 23.18 -11.64
CA SER A 216 -23.13 24.37 -11.09
C SER A 216 -23.93 24.09 -9.80
N SER A 217 -24.00 22.84 -9.37
CA SER A 217 -24.81 22.42 -8.22
C SER A 217 -24.01 21.60 -7.21
N LYS A 218 -24.34 21.77 -5.93
CA LYS A 218 -23.97 20.87 -4.83
C LYS A 218 -25.17 19.99 -4.48
N PRO A 219 -24.97 18.87 -3.76
CA PRO A 219 -26.08 18.06 -3.26
C PRO A 219 -27.10 18.89 -2.45
N ALA A 220 -26.61 19.80 -1.60
CA ALA A 220 -27.43 20.79 -0.89
C ALA A 220 -26.58 22.00 -0.54
N VAL A 221 -27.24 23.14 -0.28
CA VAL A 221 -26.59 24.37 0.16
C VAL A 221 -25.92 24.13 1.51
N GLY A 222 -24.63 24.45 1.63
CA GLY A 222 -23.84 24.28 2.84
C GLY A 222 -23.47 22.82 3.20
N PHE A 223 -23.75 21.86 2.30
CA PHE A 223 -23.32 20.48 2.51
C PHE A 223 -21.82 20.33 2.19
N SER A 224 -21.09 19.70 3.11
CA SER A 224 -19.69 19.33 2.94
C SER A 224 -19.61 17.99 2.21
N SER A 225 -18.96 17.96 1.06
CA SER A 225 -18.79 16.77 0.24
C SER A 225 -17.44 16.13 0.55
N ASP A 226 -17.32 15.51 1.74
CA ASP A 226 -16.03 15.04 2.27
C ASP A 226 -15.56 13.72 1.66
N PHE A 227 -16.47 12.91 1.14
CA PHE A 227 -16.16 11.65 0.46
C PHE A 227 -17.22 11.28 -0.57
N CYS A 228 -16.82 10.54 -1.58
CA CYS A 228 -17.73 10.04 -2.61
C CYS A 228 -17.38 8.61 -3.05
N LYS A 229 -18.38 7.94 -3.64
CA LYS A 229 -18.22 6.63 -4.30
C LYS A 229 -19.29 6.46 -5.36
N VAL A 230 -18.92 5.90 -6.50
CA VAL A 230 -19.88 5.54 -7.55
C VAL A 230 -20.36 4.10 -7.35
N VAL A 231 -21.66 3.92 -7.24
CA VAL A 231 -22.33 2.64 -7.04
C VAL A 231 -23.47 2.51 -8.04
N ASN A 232 -23.45 1.49 -8.88
CA ASN A 232 -24.47 1.28 -9.92
C ASN A 232 -24.72 2.54 -10.76
N ASN A 233 -23.65 3.17 -11.18
CA ASN A 233 -23.64 4.42 -11.93
C ASN A 233 -24.36 5.60 -11.23
N ARG A 234 -24.34 5.66 -9.92
CA ARG A 234 -24.82 6.79 -9.10
C ARG A 234 -23.70 7.27 -8.23
N LEU A 235 -23.52 8.58 -8.16
CA LEU A 235 -22.55 9.19 -7.26
C LEU A 235 -23.17 9.34 -5.87
N PHE A 236 -22.63 8.62 -4.91
CA PHE A 236 -22.91 8.79 -3.50
C PHE A 236 -21.97 9.81 -2.92
N ILE A 237 -22.48 10.80 -2.22
CA ILE A 237 -21.68 11.84 -1.55
C ILE A 237 -22.09 11.89 -0.09
N GLY A 238 -21.11 11.78 0.80
CA GLY A 238 -21.30 11.86 2.24
C GLY A 238 -20.41 12.92 2.87
N SER A 239 -20.63 13.13 4.17
CA SER A 239 -19.91 14.11 4.97
C SER A 239 -19.53 13.55 6.33
N TYR A 240 -18.36 13.95 6.83
CA TYR A 240 -17.90 13.61 8.18
C TYR A 240 -18.68 14.36 9.28
N THR A 241 -19.42 15.40 8.91
CA THR A 241 -20.21 16.23 9.83
C THR A 241 -21.71 16.05 9.69
N SER A 242 -22.18 15.28 8.72
CA SER A 242 -23.60 15.06 8.42
C SER A 242 -23.99 13.59 8.53
N ARG A 243 -25.26 13.36 8.86
CA ARG A 243 -25.90 12.03 8.83
C ARG A 243 -26.49 11.68 7.45
N LEU A 244 -26.37 12.59 6.48
CA LEU A 244 -26.98 12.46 5.17
C LEU A 244 -25.94 11.96 4.15
N VAL A 245 -26.38 11.04 3.29
CA VAL A 245 -25.64 10.64 2.08
C VAL A 245 -26.54 10.90 0.90
N TYR A 246 -26.13 11.82 0.05
CA TYR A 246 -26.85 12.16 -1.18
C TYR A 246 -26.47 11.20 -2.29
N ILE A 247 -27.45 10.80 -3.09
CA ILE A 247 -27.29 9.84 -4.17
C ILE A 247 -27.78 10.50 -5.46
N SER A 248 -26.90 10.61 -6.45
CA SER A 248 -27.24 11.24 -7.73
C SER A 248 -28.17 10.39 -8.59
N SER A 249 -28.68 10.99 -9.65
CA SER A 249 -29.26 10.25 -10.78
C SER A 249 -28.23 9.28 -11.38
N SER A 250 -28.70 8.17 -11.93
CA SER A 250 -27.87 7.20 -12.67
C SER A 250 -27.44 7.69 -14.06
N THR A 251 -28.07 8.75 -14.55
CA THR A 251 -27.79 9.36 -15.86
C THR A 251 -27.03 10.67 -15.77
N ASP A 252 -27.01 11.30 -14.58
CA ASP A 252 -26.35 12.57 -14.34
C ASP A 252 -25.83 12.63 -12.91
N TYR A 253 -24.51 12.55 -12.75
CA TYR A 253 -23.82 12.57 -11.45
C TYR A 253 -23.96 13.93 -10.72
N THR A 254 -24.43 14.98 -11.39
CA THR A 254 -24.63 16.32 -10.81
C THR A 254 -26.07 16.55 -10.35
N ASN A 255 -27.01 15.67 -10.72
CA ASN A 255 -28.42 15.80 -10.36
C ASN A 255 -28.75 15.06 -9.06
N PHE A 256 -29.06 15.81 -8.00
CA PHE A 256 -29.49 15.33 -6.69
C PHE A 256 -30.92 15.74 -6.34
N THR A 257 -31.68 16.30 -7.28
CA THR A 257 -33.06 16.72 -7.05
C THR A 257 -33.97 15.51 -6.94
N ILE A 258 -34.45 15.23 -5.76
CA ILE A 258 -35.31 14.07 -5.46
C ILE A 258 -36.70 14.34 -6.05
N PRO A 259 -37.19 13.52 -6.98
CA PRO A 259 -38.53 13.67 -7.56
C PRO A 259 -39.61 13.18 -6.58
N SER A 260 -40.89 13.54 -6.84
CA SER A 260 -42.03 13.04 -6.10
C SER A 260 -42.20 11.52 -6.24
N ASP A 261 -41.98 11.00 -7.46
CA ASP A 261 -42.00 9.58 -7.78
C ASP A 261 -40.57 9.12 -8.05
N ILE A 262 -40.04 8.28 -7.16
CA ILE A 262 -38.67 7.75 -7.26
C ILE A 262 -38.71 6.53 -8.19
N ILE A 263 -38.51 6.77 -9.48
CA ILE A 263 -38.35 5.71 -10.49
C ILE A 263 -36.91 5.15 -10.47
N PRO A 264 -36.67 3.94 -11.01
CA PRO A 264 -35.33 3.37 -11.06
C PRO A 264 -34.31 4.34 -11.69
N GLY A 265 -33.23 4.59 -10.97
CA GLY A 265 -32.19 5.52 -11.41
C GLY A 265 -32.37 6.98 -10.95
N SER A 266 -33.46 7.31 -10.27
CA SER A 266 -33.69 8.65 -9.72
C SER A 266 -32.70 9.01 -8.61
N PRO A 267 -32.43 10.31 -8.40
CA PRO A 267 -31.73 10.81 -7.21
C PRO A 267 -32.44 10.40 -5.92
N ASN A 268 -31.66 10.21 -4.86
CA ASN A 268 -32.21 9.77 -3.58
C ASN A 268 -31.37 10.28 -2.40
N LEU A 269 -31.85 10.03 -1.18
CA LEU A 269 -31.22 10.44 0.07
C LEU A 269 -31.25 9.29 1.08
N LEU A 270 -30.10 8.96 1.62
CA LEU A 270 -29.94 8.04 2.72
C LEU A 270 -29.69 8.80 4.01
N THR A 271 -30.44 8.51 5.06
CA THR A 271 -30.22 9.05 6.41
C THR A 271 -29.59 7.96 7.29
N LEU A 272 -28.47 8.28 7.89
CA LEU A 272 -27.71 7.41 8.78
C LEU A 272 -28.06 7.70 10.27
N ASP A 273 -27.78 6.74 11.15
CA ASP A 273 -27.94 6.94 12.59
C ASP A 273 -26.80 7.74 13.23
N GLY A 274 -25.71 7.98 12.52
CA GLY A 274 -24.57 8.81 12.91
C GLY A 274 -23.95 9.52 11.72
N THR A 275 -22.95 10.35 11.96
CA THR A 275 -22.22 11.05 10.89
C THR A 275 -21.48 10.06 9.99
N GLY A 276 -21.43 10.32 8.68
CA GLY A 276 -20.74 9.48 7.73
C GLY A 276 -19.24 9.37 8.01
N LYS A 277 -18.66 8.21 7.66
CA LYS A 277 -17.21 7.95 7.78
C LYS A 277 -16.58 7.49 6.49
N GLY A 278 -17.33 6.89 5.60
CA GLY A 278 -16.85 6.45 4.30
C GLY A 278 -17.80 5.51 3.59
N ILE A 279 -17.53 5.25 2.34
CA ILE A 279 -18.35 4.39 1.46
C ILE A 279 -17.44 3.46 0.67
N THR A 280 -17.85 2.23 0.49
CA THR A 280 -17.25 1.31 -0.48
C THR A 280 -18.32 0.52 -1.22
N VAL A 281 -17.92 -0.19 -2.27
CA VAL A 281 -18.80 -1.02 -3.09
C VAL A 281 -18.31 -2.46 -3.03
N ARG A 282 -19.23 -3.38 -2.77
CA ARG A 282 -18.96 -4.81 -2.84
C ARG A 282 -20.14 -5.54 -3.48
N LYS A 283 -19.87 -6.37 -4.49
CA LYS A 283 -20.91 -7.15 -5.21
C LYS A 283 -22.11 -6.29 -5.63
N GLY A 284 -21.85 -5.06 -6.12
CA GLY A 284 -22.88 -4.12 -6.57
C GLY A 284 -23.71 -3.46 -5.47
N ARG A 285 -23.36 -3.66 -4.19
CA ARG A 285 -24.00 -2.97 -3.05
C ARG A 285 -23.09 -1.90 -2.49
N ALA A 286 -23.67 -0.79 -2.09
CA ALA A 286 -22.95 0.21 -1.31
C ALA A 286 -22.89 -0.22 0.16
N TYR A 287 -21.75 -0.03 0.78
CA TYR A 287 -21.54 -0.18 2.21
C TYR A 287 -21.08 1.16 2.76
N VAL A 288 -21.84 1.69 3.70
CA VAL A 288 -21.58 3.01 4.30
C VAL A 288 -21.23 2.82 5.76
N SER A 289 -20.09 3.35 6.16
CA SER A 289 -19.67 3.43 7.55
C SER A 289 -20.11 4.76 8.18
N PHE A 290 -20.57 4.74 9.44
CA PHE A 290 -21.07 5.92 10.14
C PHE A 290 -20.92 5.82 11.67
N GLY A 291 -20.96 6.98 12.33
CA GLY A 291 -20.90 7.07 13.78
C GLY A 291 -19.60 6.54 14.36
N THR A 292 -19.69 5.81 15.46
CA THR A 292 -18.56 5.12 16.12
C THR A 292 -18.49 3.65 15.77
N ASP A 293 -19.63 3.00 15.47
CA ASP A 293 -19.72 1.54 15.36
C ASP A 293 -20.57 1.07 14.18
N GLY A 294 -21.12 1.99 13.38
CA GLY A 294 -22.16 1.67 12.40
C GLY A 294 -21.64 1.30 11.02
N TRP A 295 -22.28 0.29 10.43
CA TRP A 295 -22.21 -0.03 9.01
C TRP A 295 -23.62 -0.34 8.49
N VAL A 296 -23.92 0.14 7.31
CA VAL A 296 -25.15 -0.14 6.59
C VAL A 296 -24.85 -0.57 5.17
N SER A 297 -25.49 -1.64 4.71
CA SER A 297 -25.54 -1.98 3.29
C SER A 297 -26.77 -1.36 2.65
N VAL A 298 -26.63 -0.90 1.40
CA VAL A 298 -27.69 -0.20 0.68
C VAL A 298 -28.04 -0.96 -0.58
N THR A 299 -29.34 -1.25 -0.72
CA THR A 299 -29.92 -1.88 -1.92
C THR A 299 -31.02 -0.99 -2.50
N PHE A 300 -31.36 -1.27 -3.76
CA PHE A 300 -32.33 -0.50 -4.53
C PHE A 300 -33.42 -1.44 -5.10
N PRO A 301 -34.25 -2.05 -4.25
CA PRO A 301 -35.36 -2.89 -4.73
C PRO A 301 -36.36 -2.05 -5.51
N THR A 302 -36.93 -2.63 -6.55
CA THR A 302 -37.98 -2.01 -7.35
C THR A 302 -39.31 -2.67 -7.07
N TYR A 303 -40.39 -1.90 -7.13
CA TYR A 303 -41.76 -2.40 -7.00
C TYR A 303 -42.68 -1.62 -7.93
N THR A 304 -43.81 -2.24 -8.34
CA THR A 304 -44.81 -1.57 -9.16
C THR A 304 -45.92 -1.03 -8.26
N ASN A 305 -46.22 0.25 -8.35
CA ASN A 305 -47.30 0.86 -7.60
C ASN A 305 -48.70 0.47 -8.16
N ALA A 306 -49.75 0.89 -7.47
CA ALA A 306 -51.14 0.60 -7.89
C ALA A 306 -51.51 1.19 -9.26
N SER A 307 -50.80 2.18 -9.75
CA SER A 307 -50.96 2.80 -11.07
C SER A 307 -50.14 2.14 -12.16
N GLY A 308 -49.44 1.04 -11.88
CA GLY A 308 -48.57 0.33 -12.83
C GLY A 308 -47.21 0.99 -13.09
N VAL A 309 -46.82 1.99 -12.31
CA VAL A 309 -45.53 2.65 -12.42
C VAL A 309 -44.47 1.89 -11.62
N LEU A 310 -43.34 1.57 -12.26
CA LEU A 310 -42.19 0.96 -11.59
C LEU A 310 -41.49 2.03 -10.75
N LEU A 311 -41.44 1.81 -9.44
CA LEU A 311 -40.78 2.67 -8.47
C LEU A 311 -39.58 1.96 -7.86
N GLU A 312 -38.65 2.71 -7.31
CA GLU A 312 -37.48 2.25 -6.60
C GLU A 312 -37.51 2.73 -5.15
N GLN A 313 -37.07 1.91 -4.25
CA GLN A 313 -36.93 2.27 -2.85
C GLN A 313 -35.49 2.03 -2.39
N ILE A 314 -34.91 2.99 -1.69
CA ILE A 314 -33.69 2.72 -0.94
C ILE A 314 -34.05 1.86 0.27
N THR A 315 -33.35 0.74 0.39
CA THR A 315 -33.46 -0.11 1.56
C THR A 315 -32.10 -0.18 2.24
N PRO A 316 -31.90 0.57 3.33
CA PRO A 316 -30.75 0.42 4.19
C PRO A 316 -30.93 -0.84 5.05
N ASP A 317 -29.95 -1.70 5.04
CA ASP A 317 -29.87 -2.89 5.88
C ASP A 317 -28.73 -2.70 6.88
N LEU A 318 -29.10 -2.42 8.14
CA LEU A 318 -28.16 -2.22 9.22
C LEU A 318 -27.43 -3.52 9.49
N LEU A 319 -26.13 -3.52 9.40
CA LEU A 319 -25.36 -4.70 9.71
C LEU A 319 -25.37 -4.92 11.24
N PRO A 320 -25.74 -6.14 11.70
CA PRO A 320 -25.98 -6.43 13.11
C PRO A 320 -24.68 -6.55 13.92
N VAL A 321 -23.84 -5.52 13.87
CA VAL A 321 -22.49 -5.64 14.41
C VAL A 321 -22.24 -4.57 15.46
N THR A 322 -22.42 -4.97 16.69
CA THR A 322 -22.23 -4.11 17.88
C THR A 322 -20.75 -3.92 18.27
N GLN A 323 -19.77 -4.42 17.50
CA GLN A 323 -18.34 -4.40 17.87
C GLN A 323 -17.37 -4.20 16.71
N LEU A 324 -17.83 -3.78 15.51
CA LEU A 324 -16.93 -3.62 14.37
C LEU A 324 -16.12 -2.33 14.42
N GLY A 325 -16.60 -1.32 15.09
CA GLY A 325 -16.09 0.04 14.95
C GLY A 325 -16.38 0.62 13.57
N ALA A 326 -16.70 1.89 13.48
CA ALA A 326 -16.78 2.59 12.20
C ALA A 326 -15.38 2.73 11.58
N ALA A 327 -15.33 2.91 10.26
CA ALA A 327 -14.07 3.21 9.59
C ALA A 327 -13.43 4.50 10.13
N TYR A 328 -12.10 4.55 10.14
CA TYR A 328 -11.32 5.71 10.54
C TYR A 328 -11.65 6.92 9.64
N ALA A 329 -11.55 6.72 8.34
CA ALA A 329 -11.99 7.64 7.29
C ALA A 329 -12.22 6.87 5.99
N HIS A 330 -12.72 7.55 4.95
CA HIS A 330 -13.04 6.94 3.65
C HIS A 330 -11.82 6.28 2.97
N GLU A 331 -10.66 6.88 3.07
CA GLU A 331 -9.42 6.41 2.48
C GLU A 331 -8.88 5.11 3.10
N PHE A 332 -9.42 4.75 4.26
CA PHE A 332 -9.05 3.54 4.99
C PHE A 332 -10.05 2.41 4.83
N ILE A 333 -10.75 2.38 3.70
CA ILE A 333 -11.69 1.32 3.33
C ILE A 333 -11.35 0.82 1.93
N ASP A 334 -11.07 -0.48 1.79
CA ASP A 334 -10.87 -1.10 0.47
C ASP A 334 -11.47 -2.51 0.42
N ASN A 335 -11.45 -3.12 -0.75
CA ASN A 335 -11.93 -4.47 -0.98
C ASN A 335 -10.74 -5.44 -1.01
N ALA A 336 -10.84 -6.52 -0.25
CA ALA A 336 -9.91 -7.63 -0.24
C ALA A 336 -10.64 -8.90 -0.66
N GLY A 337 -10.65 -9.18 -1.97
CA GLY A 337 -11.44 -10.26 -2.55
C GLY A 337 -12.92 -10.08 -2.23
N ASP A 338 -13.49 -11.09 -1.57
CA ASP A 338 -14.89 -11.09 -1.14
C ASP A 338 -15.16 -10.36 0.19
N ASN A 339 -14.16 -9.69 0.76
CA ASN A 339 -14.29 -8.97 2.01
C ASN A 339 -14.03 -7.46 1.81
N ILE A 340 -14.56 -6.64 2.71
CA ILE A 340 -14.15 -5.25 2.87
C ILE A 340 -13.11 -5.25 3.98
N VAL A 341 -11.93 -4.70 3.69
CA VAL A 341 -10.89 -4.44 4.68
C VAL A 341 -10.91 -2.96 5.05
N TYR A 342 -10.77 -2.65 6.32
CA TYR A 342 -10.78 -1.26 6.78
C TYR A 342 -9.99 -1.06 8.06
N LEU A 343 -9.46 0.14 8.25
CA LEU A 343 -8.96 0.61 9.53
C LEU A 343 -10.14 1.17 10.33
N SER A 344 -10.39 0.64 11.51
CA SER A 344 -11.44 1.14 12.40
C SER A 344 -10.97 2.33 13.26
N GLN A 345 -11.90 3.04 13.88
CA GLN A 345 -11.59 4.20 14.71
C GLN A 345 -10.74 3.86 15.96
N ASP A 346 -10.78 2.62 16.41
CA ASP A 346 -9.90 2.10 17.46
C ASP A 346 -8.53 1.65 16.92
N GLN A 347 -8.17 2.10 15.70
CA GLN A 347 -6.88 1.82 15.04
C GLN A 347 -6.58 0.34 14.84
N GLN A 348 -7.60 -0.46 14.60
CA GLN A 348 -7.45 -1.87 14.26
C GLN A 348 -7.86 -2.11 12.81
N VAL A 349 -7.05 -2.90 12.10
CA VAL A 349 -7.42 -3.39 10.77
C VAL A 349 -8.38 -4.55 10.91
N ARG A 350 -9.51 -4.50 10.22
CA ARG A 350 -10.61 -5.47 10.32
C ARG A 350 -11.12 -5.89 8.95
N TYR A 351 -11.74 -7.06 8.89
CA TYR A 351 -12.56 -7.48 7.76
C TYR A 351 -14.05 -7.37 8.08
N LEU A 352 -14.79 -6.81 7.13
CA LEU A 352 -16.23 -6.95 7.07
C LEU A 352 -16.54 -8.09 6.08
N GLY A 353 -16.83 -9.26 6.61
CA GLY A 353 -17.08 -10.47 5.84
C GLY A 353 -18.46 -10.54 5.19
N ASP A 354 -18.79 -11.69 4.60
CA ASP A 354 -20.12 -11.92 4.02
C ASP A 354 -21.19 -11.96 5.12
N THR A 355 -22.06 -10.97 5.12
CA THR A 355 -23.11 -10.77 6.13
C THR A 355 -24.30 -11.71 5.96
N THR A 356 -24.29 -12.59 4.95
CA THR A 356 -25.32 -13.60 4.78
C THR A 356 -25.33 -14.65 5.89
N ASN A 357 -24.22 -14.79 6.65
CA ASN A 357 -24.16 -15.59 7.85
C ASN A 357 -24.21 -14.67 9.10
N ALA A 358 -25.38 -14.18 9.40
CA ALA A 358 -25.68 -13.21 10.46
C ALA A 358 -25.35 -13.64 11.90
N PHE A 359 -24.66 -14.75 12.12
CA PHE A 359 -24.36 -15.30 13.43
C PHE A 359 -22.90 -15.22 13.89
N SER A 360 -21.99 -14.73 13.05
CA SER A 360 -20.61 -14.46 13.49
C SER A 360 -20.51 -13.07 14.08
N THR A 361 -20.73 -12.97 15.37
CA THR A 361 -20.73 -11.70 16.13
C THR A 361 -19.33 -11.17 16.48
N THR A 362 -18.28 -11.86 16.10
CA THR A 362 -16.90 -11.44 16.37
C THR A 362 -16.08 -11.52 15.10
N PHE A 363 -15.83 -10.36 14.49
CA PHE A 363 -14.81 -10.23 13.46
C PHE A 363 -13.48 -10.00 14.15
N PRO A 364 -12.53 -10.96 14.09
CA PRO A 364 -11.25 -10.78 14.75
C PRO A 364 -10.52 -9.60 14.14
N SER A 365 -9.89 -8.80 14.98
CA SER A 365 -8.91 -7.82 14.54
C SER A 365 -7.78 -8.55 13.81
N LEU A 366 -7.48 -8.13 12.59
CA LEU A 366 -6.34 -8.64 11.84
C LEU A 366 -5.02 -8.14 12.44
N SER A 367 -5.06 -6.97 13.08
CA SER A 367 -3.90 -6.27 13.61
C SER A 367 -3.62 -6.52 15.09
N GLN A 368 -4.20 -7.57 15.70
CA GLN A 368 -3.96 -7.91 17.10
C GLN A 368 -2.45 -8.01 17.42
N ALA A 369 -1.67 -8.60 16.50
CA ALA A 369 -0.24 -8.79 16.67
C ALA A 369 0.57 -7.49 16.68
N ILE A 370 0.06 -6.42 16.05
CA ILE A 370 0.76 -5.13 15.90
C ILE A 370 -0.04 -3.98 16.52
N PHE A 371 -1.03 -4.30 17.33
CA PHE A 371 -1.95 -3.29 17.89
C PHE A 371 -1.23 -2.23 18.73
N THR A 372 -0.23 -2.64 19.51
CA THR A 372 0.55 -1.70 20.34
C THR A 372 1.17 -0.60 19.48
N GLU A 373 1.81 -0.97 18.38
CA GLU A 373 2.44 -0.02 17.47
C GLU A 373 1.40 0.83 16.71
N LEU A 374 0.34 0.20 16.17
CA LEU A 374 -0.72 0.94 15.47
C LEU A 374 -1.43 1.95 16.38
N SER A 375 -1.59 1.65 17.66
CA SER A 375 -2.24 2.55 18.62
C SER A 375 -1.45 3.83 18.92
N GLU A 376 -0.16 3.84 18.60
CA GLU A 376 0.73 5.00 18.75
C GLU A 376 0.83 5.82 17.46
N GLU A 377 0.34 5.30 16.33
CA GLU A 377 0.44 5.95 15.03
C GLU A 377 -0.66 7.00 14.79
N THR A 378 -0.35 7.93 13.91
CA THR A 378 -1.31 8.92 13.38
C THR A 378 -1.48 8.70 11.89
N PHE A 379 -2.70 8.36 11.48
CA PHE A 379 -3.01 7.98 10.09
C PHE A 379 -3.49 9.13 9.21
N THR A 380 -3.52 10.36 9.70
CA THR A 380 -3.97 11.52 8.91
C THR A 380 -3.17 11.65 7.62
N GLY A 381 -3.87 11.74 6.48
CA GLY A 381 -3.26 11.82 5.15
C GLY A 381 -2.80 10.48 4.58
N GLY A 382 -2.96 9.38 5.31
CA GLY A 382 -2.65 8.04 4.83
C GLY A 382 -3.83 7.36 4.13
N ASN A 383 -3.60 6.13 3.71
CA ASN A 383 -4.63 5.27 3.11
C ASN A 383 -4.46 3.80 3.50
N LEU A 384 -5.51 3.03 3.25
CA LEU A 384 -5.46 1.58 3.27
C LEU A 384 -5.78 1.07 1.86
N ARG A 385 -4.94 0.19 1.33
CA ARG A 385 -5.10 -0.37 -0.01
C ARG A 385 -4.81 -1.86 -0.03
N ASN A 386 -5.69 -2.64 -0.65
CA ASN A 386 -5.45 -4.06 -0.88
C ASN A 386 -5.01 -4.30 -2.33
N ILE A 387 -3.83 -4.87 -2.51
CA ILE A 387 -3.24 -5.13 -3.83
C ILE A 387 -2.71 -6.57 -3.85
N GLY A 388 -3.34 -7.42 -4.64
CA GLY A 388 -3.00 -8.85 -4.66
C GLY A 388 -3.18 -9.48 -3.27
N ASP A 389 -2.11 -10.12 -2.79
CA ASP A 389 -2.09 -10.79 -1.49
C ASP A 389 -1.76 -9.85 -0.32
N PHE A 390 -1.47 -8.58 -0.61
CA PHE A 390 -1.05 -7.60 0.39
C PHE A 390 -2.09 -6.55 0.67
N THR A 391 -2.29 -6.25 1.95
CA THR A 391 -2.98 -5.05 2.43
C THR A 391 -1.94 -4.07 2.97
N TYR A 392 -1.87 -2.90 2.39
CA TYR A 392 -0.98 -1.80 2.75
C TYR A 392 -1.74 -0.80 3.60
N LEU A 393 -1.16 -0.38 4.71
CA LEU A 393 -1.67 0.69 5.56
C LEU A 393 -0.56 1.72 5.74
N THR A 394 -0.77 2.94 5.25
CA THR A 394 0.21 4.02 5.33
C THR A 394 -0.01 4.90 6.55
N ALA A 395 1.07 5.26 7.23
CA ALA A 395 1.12 6.20 8.34
C ALA A 395 2.11 7.34 7.99
N PRO A 396 1.65 8.39 7.27
CA PRO A 396 2.55 9.41 6.70
C PRO A 396 3.38 10.16 7.73
N ASN A 397 2.87 10.36 8.96
CA ASN A 397 3.58 11.11 10.00
C ASN A 397 4.86 10.41 10.48
N SER A 398 4.85 9.09 10.57
CA SER A 398 6.03 8.27 10.91
C SER A 398 6.80 7.81 9.68
N GLY A 399 6.25 8.02 8.48
CA GLY A 399 6.79 7.51 7.21
C GLY A 399 6.64 6.00 7.04
N LYS A 400 5.96 5.32 7.97
CA LYS A 400 5.81 3.87 7.97
C LYS A 400 4.68 3.40 7.06
N THR A 401 4.88 2.25 6.45
CA THR A 401 3.88 1.47 5.74
C THR A 401 3.82 0.08 6.36
N TYR A 402 2.67 -0.30 6.86
CA TYR A 402 2.39 -1.61 7.43
C TYR A 402 1.85 -2.54 6.37
N LEU A 403 2.37 -3.75 6.30
CA LEU A 403 2.01 -4.75 5.31
C LEU A 403 1.41 -5.98 5.98
N TYR A 404 0.18 -6.30 5.63
CA TYR A 404 -0.48 -7.55 5.98
C TYR A 404 -0.58 -8.43 4.75
N GLN A 405 -0.13 -9.67 4.85
CA GLN A 405 -0.17 -10.65 3.76
C GLN A 405 -1.12 -11.80 4.08
N VAL A 406 -1.92 -12.17 3.08
CA VAL A 406 -2.69 -13.41 3.09
C VAL A 406 -2.16 -14.30 1.98
N ARG A 407 -1.47 -15.36 2.35
CA ARG A 407 -0.86 -16.29 1.42
C ARG A 407 -1.54 -17.64 1.50
N GLN A 408 -1.76 -18.25 0.35
CA GLN A 408 -2.27 -19.61 0.25
C GLN A 408 -1.15 -20.52 -0.27
N ASP A 409 -0.76 -21.48 0.54
CA ASP A 409 0.22 -22.49 0.17
C ASP A 409 -0.41 -23.89 0.23
N MET A 410 0.15 -24.84 -0.49
CA MET A 410 -0.20 -26.26 -0.33
C MET A 410 0.83 -26.91 0.61
N ASN A 411 0.35 -27.56 1.67
CA ASN A 411 1.21 -28.36 2.50
C ASN A 411 1.59 -29.70 1.79
N GLU A 412 2.48 -30.45 2.39
CA GLU A 412 2.94 -31.76 1.88
C GLU A 412 1.80 -32.77 1.66
N ASN A 413 0.65 -32.56 2.27
CA ASN A 413 -0.55 -33.39 2.12
C ASN A 413 -1.54 -32.86 1.09
N ASN A 414 -1.14 -31.90 0.22
CA ASN A 414 -2.00 -31.21 -0.75
C ASN A 414 -3.20 -30.48 -0.11
N GLN A 415 -3.09 -30.05 1.13
CA GLN A 415 -4.10 -29.23 1.78
C GLN A 415 -3.72 -27.76 1.64
N VAL A 416 -4.70 -26.92 1.32
CA VAL A 416 -4.51 -25.46 1.28
C VAL A 416 -4.32 -24.95 2.70
N VAL A 417 -3.16 -24.39 2.96
CA VAL A 417 -2.85 -23.69 4.21
C VAL A 417 -2.88 -22.20 3.93
N VAL A 418 -3.67 -21.46 4.70
CA VAL A 418 -3.75 -19.99 4.61
C VAL A 418 -2.86 -19.41 5.68
N GLU A 419 -1.72 -18.86 5.26
CA GLU A 419 -0.83 -18.08 6.13
C GLU A 419 -1.31 -16.62 6.15
N ARG A 420 -1.40 -16.04 7.36
CA ARG A 420 -1.79 -14.64 7.59
C ARG A 420 -0.76 -14.01 8.49
N LEU A 421 -0.02 -13.04 7.99
CA LEU A 421 1.07 -12.44 8.74
C LEU A 421 1.21 -10.95 8.48
N TRP A 422 1.70 -10.23 9.48
CA TRP A 422 2.23 -8.90 9.33
C TRP A 422 3.72 -8.97 9.04
N HIS A 423 4.21 -8.09 8.19
CA HIS A 423 5.62 -7.84 8.00
C HIS A 423 6.08 -6.69 8.90
N ALA A 424 7.38 -6.59 9.15
CA ALA A 424 7.94 -5.41 9.78
C ALA A 424 7.61 -4.15 8.96
N PRO A 425 7.38 -3.00 9.58
CA PRO A 425 7.00 -1.80 8.85
C PRO A 425 8.10 -1.37 7.87
N PHE A 426 7.68 -0.90 6.69
CA PHE A 426 8.57 -0.32 5.69
C PHE A 426 8.58 1.19 5.83
N VAL A 427 9.73 1.82 5.81
CA VAL A 427 9.85 3.27 5.74
C VAL A 427 9.84 3.68 4.28
N TRP A 428 8.65 3.89 3.75
CA TRP A 428 8.43 4.35 2.37
C TRP A 428 8.04 5.82 2.28
N ASN A 429 7.82 6.47 3.42
CA ASN A 429 7.32 7.85 3.47
C ASN A 429 6.11 8.07 2.56
N ALA A 430 5.21 7.09 2.55
CA ALA A 430 4.07 7.05 1.65
C ALA A 430 2.86 7.79 2.23
N SER A 431 2.24 8.68 1.43
CA SER A 431 0.87 9.14 1.66
C SER A 431 -0.13 8.13 1.13
N ARG A 432 0.13 7.59 -0.05
CA ARG A 432 -0.74 6.62 -0.70
C ARG A 432 0.04 5.52 -1.40
N ILE A 433 -0.55 4.34 -1.44
CA ILE A 433 -0.12 3.22 -2.28
C ILE A 433 -1.26 2.88 -3.24
N ASP A 434 -0.93 2.64 -4.50
CA ASP A 434 -1.87 2.23 -5.53
C ASP A 434 -1.19 1.34 -6.58
N VAL A 435 -1.86 1.06 -7.69
CA VAL A 435 -1.35 0.26 -8.81
C VAL A 435 -1.39 1.04 -10.10
N ILE A 436 -0.28 1.08 -10.82
CA ILE A 436 -0.20 1.60 -12.19
C ILE A 436 0.35 0.46 -13.07
N GLU A 437 -0.38 0.09 -14.11
CA GLU A 437 0.03 -0.95 -15.07
C GLU A 437 0.44 -2.29 -14.43
N GLY A 438 -0.24 -2.63 -13.33
CA GLY A 438 0.04 -3.87 -12.58
C GLY A 438 1.21 -3.79 -11.61
N GLN A 439 1.90 -2.67 -11.52
CA GLN A 439 2.99 -2.43 -10.56
C GLN A 439 2.50 -1.61 -9.38
N VAL A 440 2.97 -1.95 -8.20
CA VAL A 440 2.71 -1.17 -6.99
C VAL A 440 3.45 0.15 -7.10
N VAL A 441 2.73 1.24 -6.86
CA VAL A 441 3.29 2.59 -6.82
C VAL A 441 3.09 3.23 -5.46
N VAL A 442 4.06 4.02 -5.07
CA VAL A 442 4.12 4.74 -3.81
C VAL A 442 4.12 6.24 -4.11
N PHE A 443 3.08 6.93 -3.65
CA PHE A 443 3.04 8.38 -3.65
C PHE A 443 3.74 8.90 -2.40
N SER A 444 4.78 9.69 -2.59
CA SER A 444 5.57 10.18 -1.47
C SER A 444 4.83 11.27 -0.68
N ASN A 445 4.92 11.17 0.65
CA ASN A 445 4.44 12.21 1.57
C ASN A 445 5.41 13.39 1.69
N ALA A 446 6.70 13.14 1.46
CA ALA A 446 7.75 14.14 1.67
C ALA A 446 7.95 15.05 0.44
N ASN A 447 7.71 14.52 -0.76
CA ASN A 447 7.99 15.21 -2.03
C ASN A 447 6.89 14.85 -3.04
N PRO A 448 6.55 15.75 -3.99
CA PRO A 448 5.61 15.45 -5.06
C PRO A 448 6.25 14.51 -6.10
N GLN A 449 6.43 13.27 -5.72
CA GLN A 449 7.08 12.22 -6.50
C GLN A 449 6.32 10.89 -6.35
N VAL A 450 6.31 10.11 -7.43
CA VAL A 450 5.81 8.73 -7.46
C VAL A 450 6.98 7.77 -7.63
N TYR A 451 6.94 6.67 -6.91
CA TYR A 451 7.95 5.62 -6.98
C TYR A 451 7.31 4.28 -7.34
N TYR A 452 8.02 3.46 -8.09
CA TYR A 452 7.72 2.04 -8.18
C TYR A 452 8.14 1.35 -6.89
N GLY A 453 7.22 0.69 -6.22
CA GLY A 453 7.50 -0.19 -5.09
C GLY A 453 7.95 -1.58 -5.57
N TRP A 454 8.57 -2.34 -4.68
CA TRP A 454 9.01 -3.71 -4.95
C TRP A 454 9.97 -3.86 -6.14
N ASN A 455 10.83 -2.87 -6.36
CA ASN A 455 11.85 -2.98 -7.41
C ASN A 455 12.95 -3.94 -6.95
N THR A 456 12.87 -5.20 -7.38
CA THR A 456 13.80 -6.27 -7.00
C THR A 456 15.20 -6.12 -7.61
N ASN A 457 15.39 -5.15 -8.50
CA ASN A 457 16.67 -4.89 -9.15
C ASN A 457 17.55 -3.89 -8.37
N GLN A 458 17.03 -3.31 -7.29
CA GLN A 458 17.78 -2.39 -6.44
C GLN A 458 17.41 -2.54 -4.97
N TYR A 459 18.35 -2.25 -4.08
CA TYR A 459 18.19 -2.29 -2.62
C TYR A 459 18.58 -0.94 -1.99
N PHE A 460 18.26 0.13 -2.67
CA PHE A 460 18.29 1.51 -2.23
C PHE A 460 17.01 2.21 -2.71
N ASP A 461 16.68 3.34 -2.12
CA ASP A 461 15.58 4.17 -2.58
C ASP A 461 16.14 5.29 -3.46
N ASP A 462 15.50 5.58 -4.58
CA ASP A 462 15.85 6.76 -5.37
C ASP A 462 15.40 8.02 -4.64
N SER A 463 16.24 9.05 -4.66
CA SER A 463 15.83 10.40 -4.28
C SER A 463 14.99 11.05 -5.39
N PRO A 464 14.32 12.19 -5.12
CA PRO A 464 13.69 12.97 -6.18
C PRO A 464 14.65 13.42 -7.28
N ASP A 465 15.94 13.57 -6.96
CA ASP A 465 17.00 13.99 -7.86
C ASP A 465 17.77 12.82 -8.49
N ASP A 466 17.24 11.59 -8.39
CA ASP A 466 17.83 10.36 -8.93
C ASP A 466 19.15 9.93 -8.26
N GLU A 467 19.31 10.29 -7.00
CA GLU A 467 20.43 9.83 -6.18
C GLU A 467 20.05 8.58 -5.41
N GLU A 468 21.00 7.66 -5.25
CA GLU A 468 20.82 6.44 -4.47
C GLU A 468 20.82 6.75 -2.97
N LEU A 469 19.70 6.54 -2.30
CA LEU A 469 19.54 6.71 -0.86
C LEU A 469 19.58 5.36 -0.14
N PRO A 470 20.55 5.13 0.74
CA PRO A 470 20.55 3.93 1.57
C PRO A 470 19.36 3.96 2.54
N TYR A 471 18.83 2.80 2.87
CA TYR A 471 17.85 2.67 3.94
C TYR A 471 18.32 1.65 4.97
N GLU A 472 17.98 1.88 6.23
CA GLU A 472 18.25 0.94 7.29
C GLU A 472 17.28 -0.24 7.23
N SER A 473 17.81 -1.47 7.33
CA SER A 473 17.03 -2.69 7.43
C SER A 473 17.41 -3.45 8.71
N ILE A 474 16.41 -3.82 9.51
CA ILE A 474 16.61 -4.46 10.81
C ILE A 474 15.66 -5.65 10.96
N ALA A 475 16.20 -6.84 11.21
CA ALA A 475 15.45 -8.02 11.63
C ALA A 475 15.77 -8.34 13.10
N ALA A 476 14.92 -7.90 13.99
CA ALA A 476 15.00 -8.21 15.42
C ALA A 476 14.08 -9.40 15.74
N PHE A 477 14.64 -10.51 16.19
CA PHE A 477 13.88 -11.69 16.58
C PHE A 477 13.46 -11.63 18.06
N ALA A 478 12.41 -12.37 18.42
CA ALA A 478 12.01 -12.50 19.83
C ALA A 478 13.10 -13.16 20.68
N PHE A 479 13.07 -12.89 21.97
CA PHE A 479 14.01 -13.53 22.90
C PHE A 479 13.76 -15.04 22.96
N ARG A 480 14.83 -15.79 23.04
CA ARG A 480 14.81 -17.25 23.08
C ARG A 480 15.77 -17.84 24.10
N THR A 481 15.51 -19.07 24.45
CA THR A 481 16.31 -19.90 25.33
C THR A 481 16.47 -21.29 24.72
N VAL A 482 17.62 -21.90 24.86
CA VAL A 482 17.87 -23.23 24.25
C VAL A 482 17.17 -24.35 25.03
N LYS A 483 17.16 -24.29 26.35
CA LYS A 483 16.63 -25.37 27.17
C LYS A 483 15.54 -24.96 28.13
N ASN A 484 15.82 -24.02 28.99
CA ASN A 484 14.90 -23.62 30.05
C ASN A 484 15.17 -22.19 30.51
N ARG A 485 14.18 -21.36 30.41
CA ARG A 485 14.22 -19.94 30.79
C ARG A 485 14.53 -19.66 32.25
N ALA A 486 14.25 -20.63 33.12
CA ALA A 486 14.53 -20.52 34.54
C ALA A 486 15.98 -20.91 34.91
N LYS A 487 16.77 -21.38 33.96
CA LYS A 487 18.15 -21.82 34.19
C LYS A 487 19.12 -20.90 33.46
N LEU A 488 20.21 -20.58 34.17
CA LEU A 488 21.33 -19.88 33.57
C LEU A 488 21.98 -20.76 32.49
N GLN A 489 22.20 -20.20 31.32
CA GLN A 489 22.78 -20.90 30.18
C GLN A 489 24.08 -20.19 29.77
N GLN A 490 25.09 -20.94 29.42
CA GLN A 490 26.33 -20.45 28.86
C GLN A 490 26.25 -20.59 27.32
N PHE A 491 26.31 -19.49 26.63
CA PHE A 491 26.30 -19.44 25.15
C PHE A 491 27.74 -19.35 24.64
N ASP A 492 28.09 -20.19 23.69
CA ASP A 492 29.45 -20.28 23.12
C ASP A 492 29.48 -19.69 21.71
N LYS A 493 28.56 -20.06 20.84
CA LYS A 493 28.56 -19.66 19.41
C LYS A 493 27.18 -19.31 18.91
N VAL A 494 27.13 -18.34 18.00
CA VAL A 494 25.97 -18.09 17.15
C VAL A 494 26.27 -18.53 15.73
N PHE A 495 25.33 -19.21 15.16
CA PHE A 495 25.30 -19.69 13.80
C PHE A 495 24.31 -18.89 12.98
N THR A 496 24.71 -18.45 11.78
CA THR A 496 23.84 -17.78 10.79
C THR A 496 24.11 -18.34 9.42
N GLU A 497 23.06 -18.69 8.71
CA GLU A 497 23.10 -19.10 7.32
C GLU A 497 22.19 -18.18 6.49
N GLY A 498 22.64 -17.73 5.33
CA GLY A 498 21.90 -16.79 4.52
C GLY A 498 22.50 -16.55 3.14
N TYR A 499 21.93 -15.59 2.45
CA TYR A 499 22.46 -15.00 1.23
C TYR A 499 22.83 -13.55 1.47
N ILE A 500 23.89 -13.08 0.83
CA ILE A 500 24.38 -11.72 0.96
C ILE A 500 25.03 -11.29 -0.37
N THR A 501 24.75 -10.08 -0.81
CA THR A 501 25.43 -9.50 -1.99
C THR A 501 26.89 -9.18 -1.62
N ALA A 502 27.79 -9.32 -2.57
CA ALA A 502 29.20 -8.99 -2.38
C ALA A 502 29.37 -7.51 -1.99
N GLY A 503 30.07 -7.26 -0.88
CA GLY A 503 30.29 -5.91 -0.36
C GLY A 503 29.24 -5.45 0.66
N THR A 504 28.18 -6.20 0.89
CA THR A 504 27.18 -5.88 1.94
C THR A 504 27.77 -6.04 3.33
N ASP A 505 27.56 -5.04 4.19
CA ASP A 505 27.90 -5.06 5.61
C ASP A 505 26.65 -5.41 6.43
N LEU A 506 26.48 -6.72 6.72
CA LEU A 506 25.46 -7.21 7.63
C LEU A 506 26.01 -7.30 9.05
N ASN A 507 25.41 -6.59 9.97
CA ASN A 507 25.76 -6.61 11.38
C ASN A 507 24.85 -7.56 12.15
N LEU A 508 25.43 -8.41 12.98
CA LEU A 508 24.72 -9.23 13.95
C LEU A 508 24.91 -8.62 15.33
N THR A 509 23.83 -8.19 15.95
CA THR A 509 23.80 -7.74 17.34
C THR A 509 23.13 -8.82 18.18
N ILE A 510 23.73 -9.18 19.31
CA ILE A 510 23.19 -10.14 20.25
C ILE A 510 22.92 -9.42 21.57
N ASN A 511 21.64 -9.33 21.91
CA ASN A 511 21.19 -8.86 23.21
C ASN A 511 21.02 -10.06 24.14
N TYR A 512 21.53 -9.96 25.35
CA TYR A 512 21.34 -11.00 26.36
C TYR A 512 20.95 -10.39 27.70
N ASN A 513 20.15 -11.12 28.45
CA ASN A 513 19.65 -10.70 29.75
C ASN A 513 20.23 -11.61 30.84
N TYR A 514 21.01 -11.04 31.74
CA TYR A 514 21.57 -11.70 32.90
C TYR A 514 21.25 -10.90 34.17
N ASN A 515 20.50 -11.48 35.10
CA ASN A 515 20.12 -10.84 36.36
C ASN A 515 19.53 -9.42 36.18
N GLY A 516 18.77 -9.18 35.12
CA GLY A 516 18.20 -7.88 34.80
C GLY A 516 19.19 -6.90 34.14
N VAL A 517 20.41 -7.29 33.88
CA VAL A 517 21.39 -6.51 33.12
C VAL A 517 21.31 -6.93 31.65
N THR A 518 21.05 -5.98 30.77
CA THR A 518 21.08 -6.20 29.31
C THR A 518 22.48 -5.90 28.81
N GLY A 519 23.14 -6.88 28.18
CA GLY A 519 24.40 -6.70 27.48
C GLY A 519 24.18 -6.78 25.97
N MET A 520 25.03 -6.10 25.22
CA MET A 520 25.00 -6.10 23.76
C MET A 520 26.39 -6.43 23.22
N ILE A 521 26.44 -7.37 22.28
CA ILE A 521 27.65 -7.69 21.50
C ILE A 521 27.32 -7.51 20.04
N THR A 522 28.07 -6.70 19.33
CA THR A 522 27.94 -6.51 17.88
C THR A 522 29.07 -7.22 17.16
N VAL A 523 28.73 -8.02 16.18
CA VAL A 523 29.69 -8.79 15.38
C VAL A 523 29.37 -8.57 13.89
N PRO A 524 30.29 -8.02 13.09
CA PRO A 524 30.06 -7.86 11.66
C PRO A 524 29.97 -9.23 10.99
N VAL A 525 28.97 -9.38 10.12
CA VAL A 525 28.78 -10.53 9.24
C VAL A 525 29.06 -10.04 7.83
N ASN A 526 30.32 -9.94 7.42
CA ASN A 526 30.62 -9.44 6.09
C ASN A 526 30.94 -10.56 5.09
N SER A 527 30.68 -10.28 3.82
CA SER A 527 30.88 -11.17 2.69
C SER A 527 32.36 -11.58 2.48
N THR A 528 33.31 -10.77 2.95
CA THR A 528 34.75 -11.07 2.87
C THR A 528 35.19 -12.14 3.86
N ALA A 529 34.39 -12.47 4.84
CA ALA A 529 34.61 -13.58 5.76
C ALA A 529 33.96 -14.87 5.25
N VAL A 530 33.87 -15.07 3.97
CA VAL A 530 33.43 -16.35 3.36
C VAL A 530 34.40 -17.41 3.84
N PRO A 531 33.95 -18.42 4.61
CA PRO A 531 34.77 -19.56 4.90
C PRO A 531 35.14 -20.23 3.56
N ALA A 532 36.28 -20.84 3.47
CA ALA A 532 36.85 -21.47 2.28
C ALA A 532 36.03 -22.64 1.67
N TYR A 533 34.73 -22.64 1.87
CA TYR A 533 33.74 -23.48 1.18
C TYR A 533 32.95 -22.61 0.21
N THR A 534 33.63 -22.08 -0.80
CA THR A 534 32.97 -21.79 -2.07
C THR A 534 32.47 -23.13 -2.58
N PHE A 535 31.20 -23.42 -2.37
CA PHE A 535 30.54 -24.39 -3.21
C PHE A 535 30.67 -23.88 -4.64
N ALA A 536 31.11 -24.77 -5.52
CA ALA A 536 31.13 -24.52 -6.94
C ALA A 536 29.79 -23.88 -7.38
N PRO A 537 29.84 -22.94 -8.33
CA PRO A 537 28.67 -22.23 -8.82
C PRO A 537 27.53 -23.19 -9.04
N ASN A 538 26.31 -22.74 -8.74
CA ASN A 538 25.10 -23.48 -9.07
C ASN A 538 25.28 -24.04 -10.47
N TYR A 539 25.35 -25.35 -10.59
CA TYR A 539 25.25 -25.98 -11.89
C TYR A 539 23.91 -25.54 -12.44
N ALA A 540 23.91 -24.79 -13.53
CA ALA A 540 22.74 -24.62 -14.35
C ALA A 540 22.08 -26.00 -14.43
N SER A 541 20.83 -26.10 -14.04
CA SER A 541 20.15 -27.39 -14.09
C SER A 541 20.29 -27.88 -15.54
N LEU A 542 20.50 -29.18 -15.73
CA LEU A 542 20.67 -29.83 -17.06
C LEU A 542 19.44 -29.60 -17.97
N GLY A 543 18.63 -28.56 -17.72
CA GLY A 543 17.46 -28.15 -18.50
C GLY A 543 17.52 -26.72 -19.02
N ASP A 544 18.44 -25.87 -18.51
CA ASP A 544 18.44 -24.43 -18.83
C ASP A 544 19.36 -24.05 -20.03
N SER A 545 20.20 -24.96 -20.49
CA SER A 545 21.00 -24.77 -21.71
C SER A 545 21.09 -26.04 -22.50
N SER A 546 21.04 -25.95 -23.82
CA SER A 546 21.23 -27.10 -24.70
C SER A 546 22.67 -27.60 -24.59
N LEU A 547 22.85 -28.93 -24.61
CA LEU A 547 24.13 -29.67 -24.52
C LEU A 547 25.11 -29.34 -25.66
N GLY A 548 25.24 -28.12 -26.08
CA GLY A 548 26.13 -27.65 -27.14
C GLY A 548 26.49 -26.16 -27.03
N GLU A 549 25.88 -25.46 -26.08
CA GLU A 549 26.08 -24.01 -25.90
C GLU A 549 27.14 -23.65 -24.85
N LEU A 550 27.60 -24.61 -24.05
CA LEU A 550 28.63 -24.40 -23.03
C LEU A 550 29.96 -24.88 -23.54
N SER A 551 30.89 -23.99 -23.80
CA SER A 551 32.29 -24.35 -24.08
C SER A 551 33.06 -24.56 -22.75
N LEU A 552 34.05 -25.45 -22.76
CA LEU A 552 34.95 -25.71 -21.64
C LEU A 552 35.80 -24.46 -21.39
N GLY A 553 35.31 -23.52 -20.61
CA GLY A 553 35.99 -22.25 -20.32
C GLY A 553 35.04 -21.05 -20.20
N ASP A 554 33.73 -21.26 -20.41
CA ASP A 554 32.74 -20.22 -20.15
C ASP A 554 32.73 -19.91 -18.66
N VAL A 555 32.99 -18.67 -18.34
CA VAL A 555 32.84 -18.15 -16.98
C VAL A 555 31.33 -18.01 -16.74
N PHE A 556 30.77 -18.90 -15.94
CA PHE A 556 29.40 -18.72 -15.47
C PHE A 556 29.34 -17.39 -14.71
N GLU A 557 28.39 -16.53 -15.05
CA GLU A 557 28.09 -15.38 -14.23
C GLU A 557 27.83 -15.88 -12.82
N VAL A 558 28.69 -15.47 -11.91
CA VAL A 558 28.54 -15.75 -10.48
C VAL A 558 27.27 -15.01 -10.08
N ASP A 559 26.25 -15.74 -9.62
CA ASP A 559 25.07 -15.15 -9.02
C ASP A 559 25.59 -14.11 -7.99
N GLU A 560 25.21 -12.84 -8.15
CA GLU A 560 25.72 -11.74 -7.33
C GLU A 560 25.48 -11.96 -5.84
N ASN A 561 24.54 -12.87 -5.50
CA ASN A 561 24.21 -13.29 -4.15
C ASN A 561 24.94 -14.56 -3.73
N SER A 562 25.90 -14.43 -2.84
CA SER A 562 26.64 -15.55 -2.31
C SER A 562 25.96 -16.11 -1.05
N LYS A 563 25.74 -17.44 -1.04
CA LYS A 563 25.33 -18.15 0.17
C LYS A 563 26.46 -18.10 1.20
N PHE A 564 26.17 -17.66 2.42
CA PHE A 564 27.13 -17.63 3.50
C PHE A 564 26.70 -18.52 4.68
N LYS A 565 27.67 -18.99 5.42
CA LYS A 565 27.51 -19.64 6.69
C LYS A 565 28.53 -19.07 7.67
N ASN A 566 28.04 -18.43 8.70
CA ASN A 566 28.89 -17.76 9.68
C ASN A 566 28.72 -18.40 11.05
N ILE A 567 29.83 -18.64 11.74
CA ILE A 567 29.86 -19.11 13.12
C ILE A 567 30.72 -18.14 13.92
N LYS A 568 30.13 -17.44 14.85
CA LYS A 568 30.82 -16.48 15.72
C LYS A 568 30.84 -16.96 17.16
N SER A 569 32.02 -16.89 17.79
CA SER A 569 32.18 -17.19 19.21
C SER A 569 31.66 -16.01 20.04
N LEU A 570 30.93 -16.34 21.12
CA LEU A 570 30.35 -15.40 22.08
C LEU A 570 31.20 -15.22 23.34
N SER A 571 32.39 -15.79 23.40
CA SER A 571 33.27 -15.72 24.57
C SER A 571 32.61 -16.22 25.87
N GLU A 572 31.86 -17.30 25.77
CA GLU A 572 31.22 -17.99 26.93
C GLU A 572 30.29 -17.06 27.75
N THR A 573 29.39 -16.34 27.10
CA THR A 573 28.43 -15.43 27.75
C THR A 573 27.35 -16.21 28.49
N ASN A 574 27.13 -15.90 29.77
CA ASN A 574 26.10 -16.51 30.61
C ASN A 574 24.84 -15.63 30.66
N CYS A 575 23.70 -16.16 30.22
CA CYS A 575 22.41 -15.47 30.34
C CYS A 575 21.25 -16.45 30.41
N PHE A 576 20.05 -15.97 30.74
CA PHE A 576 18.84 -16.79 30.74
C PHE A 576 18.21 -16.90 29.35
N GLU A 577 18.33 -15.87 28.60
CA GLU A 577 17.76 -15.74 27.26
C GLU A 577 18.59 -14.77 26.42
N TYR A 578 18.48 -14.84 25.11
CA TYR A 578 19.17 -13.97 24.17
C TYR A 578 18.26 -13.59 23.01
N GLN A 579 18.59 -12.50 22.36
CA GLN A 579 17.93 -11.99 21.15
C GLN A 579 18.98 -11.79 20.06
N THR A 580 18.68 -12.18 18.84
CA THR A 580 19.49 -11.88 17.66
C THR A 580 18.85 -10.75 16.87
N ILE A 581 19.66 -9.79 16.45
CA ILE A 581 19.26 -8.65 15.61
C ILE A 581 20.24 -8.56 14.44
N TYR A 582 19.73 -8.62 13.23
CA TYR A 582 20.49 -8.41 12.00
C TYR A 582 20.17 -7.04 11.45
N SER A 583 21.18 -6.26 11.08
CA SER A 583 21.00 -4.91 10.54
C SER A 583 21.98 -4.58 9.44
N SER A 584 21.54 -3.82 8.45
CA SER A 584 22.35 -3.20 7.42
C SER A 584 21.81 -1.81 7.11
N SER A 585 22.70 -0.89 6.70
CA SER A 585 22.36 0.51 6.41
C SER A 585 23.14 1.07 5.22
N THR A 586 23.76 0.23 4.39
CA THR A 586 24.52 0.66 3.22
C THR A 586 23.70 0.54 1.94
N THR A 587 24.11 1.26 0.89
CA THR A 587 23.45 1.26 -0.41
C THR A 587 23.66 -0.10 -1.10
N ASN A 588 22.60 -0.63 -1.75
CA ASN A 588 22.61 -1.90 -2.47
C ASN A 588 22.87 -3.16 -1.61
N ASP A 589 22.72 -3.05 -0.31
CA ASP A 589 22.83 -4.20 0.57
C ASP A 589 21.62 -5.12 0.38
N GLN A 590 21.82 -6.24 -0.31
CA GLN A 590 20.85 -7.32 -0.33
C GLN A 590 21.28 -8.43 0.62
N TRP A 591 20.42 -8.81 1.53
CA TRP A 591 20.66 -9.92 2.42
C TRP A 591 19.38 -10.72 2.72
N GLU A 592 19.59 -11.96 3.08
CA GLU A 592 18.53 -12.90 3.42
C GLU A 592 19.03 -13.90 4.46
N ILE A 593 18.30 -14.08 5.55
CA ILE A 593 18.58 -15.06 6.59
C ILE A 593 17.72 -16.30 6.35
N LEU A 594 18.38 -17.43 6.16
CA LEU A 594 17.77 -18.74 6.02
C LEU A 594 17.59 -19.41 7.37
N ALA A 595 18.63 -19.32 8.20
CA ALA A 595 18.63 -19.95 9.51
C ALA A 595 19.52 -19.17 10.47
N THR A 596 19.14 -19.14 11.73
CA THR A 596 19.96 -18.63 12.83
C THR A 596 19.81 -19.52 14.04
N GLY A 597 20.89 -19.77 14.74
CA GLY A 597 20.89 -20.65 15.91
C GLY A 597 22.05 -20.35 16.83
N THR A 598 22.07 -21.02 17.96
CA THR A 598 23.17 -20.95 18.93
C THR A 598 23.39 -22.31 19.59
N ASN A 599 24.59 -22.52 20.12
CA ASN A 599 24.82 -23.60 21.05
C ASN A 599 24.91 -23.03 22.47
N ALA A 600 24.34 -23.76 23.43
CA ALA A 600 24.36 -23.38 24.82
C ALA A 600 24.44 -24.60 25.74
N GLU A 601 25.03 -24.39 26.88
CA GLU A 601 25.11 -25.37 27.98
C GLU A 601 24.41 -24.80 29.23
N ILE A 602 23.66 -25.63 29.92
CA ILE A 602 23.11 -25.24 31.23
C ILE A 602 24.24 -25.18 32.24
N VAL A 603 24.44 -24.02 32.83
CA VAL A 603 25.39 -23.84 33.93
C VAL A 603 24.75 -24.40 35.20
N ASN A 604 25.35 -25.47 35.78
CA ASN A 604 24.94 -25.99 37.07
C ASN A 604 25.21 -24.92 38.13
N GLN A 605 24.18 -24.18 38.52
CA GLN A 605 24.26 -23.31 39.69
C GLN A 605 24.11 -24.16 40.95
N ASP A 606 25.04 -24.01 41.85
CA ASP A 606 24.88 -24.53 43.19
C ASP A 606 23.65 -23.88 43.84
N PRO A 607 22.61 -24.65 44.23
CA PRO A 607 21.37 -24.08 44.76
C PRO A 607 21.57 -23.19 46.00
N THR A 608 22.70 -23.23 46.63
CA THR A 608 23.07 -22.35 47.75
C THR A 608 23.30 -20.88 47.34
N PHE A 609 23.56 -20.59 46.08
CA PHE A 609 23.83 -19.22 45.62
C PHE A 609 22.55 -18.39 45.41
N ILE A 610 21.39 -19.01 45.25
CA ILE A 610 20.12 -18.32 45.01
C ILE A 610 19.50 -17.80 46.32
N ILE A 611 19.78 -18.40 47.45
CA ILE A 611 19.17 -18.09 48.76
C ILE A 611 19.86 -16.91 49.46
N SER A 612 21.12 -16.61 49.16
CA SER A 612 21.88 -15.55 49.82
C SER A 612 21.63 -14.11 49.32
N LYS A 613 20.79 -13.90 48.29
CA LYS A 613 20.47 -12.57 47.77
C LYS A 613 19.03 -12.10 48.01
N GLN A 614 18.24 -12.82 48.82
CA GLN A 614 16.88 -12.41 49.21
C GLN A 614 16.80 -11.94 50.68
N THR A 615 17.87 -11.46 51.26
CA THR A 615 17.83 -10.77 52.55
C THR A 615 18.33 -9.32 52.41
#